data_2a8fe365480caae063460f782eec5813
#
_entry.id   2a8fe365480caae063460f782eec5813
#
_cell.length_a   1.000
_cell.length_b   1.000
_cell.length_c   1.000
_cell.angle_alpha   90.00
_cell.angle_beta   90.00
_cell.angle_gamma   90.00
#
_symmetry.space_group_name_H-M   'P 1'
#
loop_
_entity.id
_entity.type
_entity.pdbx_description
1 polymer ?
#
loop_
_entity_poly.entity_id
_entity_poly.type
_entity_poly.pdbx_seq_one_letter_code
_entity_poly.pdbx_strand_id
1 'polypeptide(L)'
;MIALPRLYAVADGAFGDPVRLAMDLFDGGARLVQIRHKAATSRILIQEVDQVLKISPQPARIVVNDRADVARVTGVWGVHLGQEDLTPSLARGVLEEGQIIGYSTHSLAQAIEAERAPVDYIAVGPVFSTATKEDAAPVLGLQRLREICSRVQKPVVAIGGITLEAAKDVLDCGAASVAVIGDLLKHGNVAERTRTWVRRLET
;
A
#
# COMPACT_ATOMS: atom_id res chain seq x y z
N MET A 1 -4.76 17.60 -1.84
CA MET A 1 -4.51 16.25 -2.41
C MET A 1 -3.15 15.80 -1.90
N ILE A 2 -3.04 14.55 -1.39
CA ILE A 2 -1.76 14.02 -0.91
C ILE A 2 -0.86 13.64 -2.08
N ALA A 3 0.46 13.87 -1.94
CA ALA A 3 1.45 13.36 -2.89
C ALA A 3 1.96 12.00 -2.40
N LEU A 4 1.96 10.98 -3.25
CA LEU A 4 2.45 9.65 -2.94
C LEU A 4 3.82 9.41 -3.61
N PRO A 5 4.77 8.75 -2.92
CA PRO A 5 5.93 8.16 -3.59
C PRO A 5 5.49 7.19 -4.69
N ARG A 6 6.27 7.10 -5.77
CA ARG A 6 5.96 6.18 -6.89
C ARG A 6 5.97 4.71 -6.47
N LEU A 7 6.83 4.33 -5.53
CA LEU A 7 6.86 3.00 -4.91
C LEU A 7 6.13 3.02 -3.57
N TYR A 8 5.14 2.15 -3.44
CA TYR A 8 4.47 1.80 -2.21
C TYR A 8 4.84 0.35 -1.84
N ALA A 9 5.80 0.18 -0.96
CA ALA A 9 6.27 -1.14 -0.55
C ALA A 9 5.40 -1.71 0.58
N VAL A 10 5.19 -3.02 0.61
CA VAL A 10 4.43 -3.69 1.67
C VAL A 10 5.33 -4.70 2.37
N ALA A 11 5.60 -4.49 3.66
CA ALA A 11 6.25 -5.45 4.55
C ALA A 11 5.18 -6.43 5.07
N ASP A 12 5.05 -7.57 4.40
CA ASP A 12 4.01 -8.55 4.68
C ASP A 12 4.56 -9.71 5.52
N GLY A 13 4.00 -9.91 6.71
CA GLY A 13 4.37 -10.97 7.64
C GLY A 13 4.23 -12.40 7.12
N ALA A 14 3.54 -12.60 6.00
CA ALA A 14 3.53 -13.90 5.31
C ALA A 14 4.89 -14.25 4.66
N PHE A 15 5.78 -13.27 4.49
CA PHE A 15 7.11 -13.45 3.87
C PHE A 15 8.28 -13.37 4.88
N GLY A 16 8.01 -13.09 6.14
CA GLY A 16 9.02 -12.99 7.19
C GLY A 16 8.67 -11.98 8.28
N ASP A 17 9.64 -11.64 9.12
CA ASP A 17 9.47 -10.64 10.17
C ASP A 17 9.21 -9.24 9.54
N PRO A 18 8.04 -8.61 9.80
CA PRO A 18 7.69 -7.32 9.20
C PRO A 18 8.65 -6.19 9.56
N VAL A 19 9.26 -6.22 10.74
CA VAL A 19 10.24 -5.20 11.17
C VAL A 19 11.50 -5.31 10.33
N ARG A 20 12.01 -6.53 10.16
CA ARG A 20 13.19 -6.80 9.31
C ARG A 20 12.92 -6.45 7.85
N LEU A 21 11.76 -6.85 7.33
CA LEU A 21 11.35 -6.53 5.97
C LEU A 21 11.26 -5.00 5.76
N ALA A 22 10.65 -4.27 6.71
CA ALA A 22 10.56 -2.81 6.63
C ALA A 22 11.96 -2.15 6.64
N MET A 23 12.89 -2.65 7.46
CA MET A 23 14.27 -2.18 7.48
C MET A 23 14.94 -2.36 6.11
N ASP A 24 14.86 -3.55 5.53
CA ASP A 24 15.44 -3.86 4.24
C ASP A 24 14.80 -3.00 3.11
N LEU A 25 13.49 -2.73 3.17
CA LEU A 25 12.80 -1.83 2.25
C LEU A 25 13.28 -0.39 2.38
N PHE A 26 13.49 0.12 3.59
CA PHE A 26 14.04 1.46 3.83
C PHE A 26 15.50 1.56 3.36
N ASP A 27 16.33 0.56 3.62
CA ASP A 27 17.72 0.49 3.14
C ASP A 27 17.79 0.49 1.61
N GLY A 28 16.76 -0.05 0.95
CA GLY A 28 16.56 0.02 -0.49
C GLY A 28 16.06 1.38 -1.01
N GLY A 29 15.68 2.31 -0.12
CA GLY A 29 15.23 3.66 -0.47
C GLY A 29 13.71 3.84 -0.52
N ALA A 30 12.90 2.86 -0.09
CA ALA A 30 11.46 3.04 0.01
C ALA A 30 11.12 4.21 0.95
N ARG A 31 10.09 5.00 0.62
CA ARG A 31 9.62 6.16 1.40
C ARG A 31 8.15 6.03 1.82
N LEU A 32 7.46 5.00 1.36
CA LEU A 32 6.10 4.65 1.75
C LEU A 32 6.07 3.14 1.97
N VAL A 33 5.86 2.73 3.22
CA VAL A 33 5.86 1.31 3.62
C VAL A 33 4.60 0.99 4.40
N GLN A 34 3.91 -0.06 3.99
CA GLN A 34 2.78 -0.62 4.73
C GLN A 34 3.24 -1.81 5.57
N ILE A 35 2.88 -1.81 6.85
CA ILE A 35 3.06 -2.96 7.73
C ILE A 35 1.79 -3.81 7.68
N ARG A 36 1.94 -5.04 7.21
CA ARG A 36 0.85 -6.01 7.05
C ARG A 36 1.21 -7.31 7.75
N HIS A 37 0.55 -7.59 8.88
CA HIS A 37 0.74 -8.85 9.64
C HIS A 37 -0.62 -9.39 10.10
N LYS A 38 -1.32 -10.08 9.20
CA LYS A 38 -2.70 -10.55 9.44
C LYS A 38 -2.83 -11.53 10.61
N ALA A 39 -1.81 -12.31 10.90
CA ALA A 39 -1.80 -13.26 12.00
C ALA A 39 -1.43 -12.63 13.36
N ALA A 40 -0.95 -11.39 13.39
CA ALA A 40 -0.53 -10.73 14.61
C ALA A 40 -1.73 -10.33 15.49
N THR A 41 -1.57 -10.49 16.81
CA THR A 41 -2.45 -9.84 17.77
C THR A 41 -2.22 -8.33 17.77
N SER A 42 -3.18 -7.53 18.28
CA SER A 42 -3.02 -6.08 18.39
C SER A 42 -1.72 -5.68 19.11
N ARG A 43 -1.39 -6.39 20.20
CA ARG A 43 -0.18 -6.14 20.99
C ARG A 43 1.09 -6.32 20.16
N ILE A 44 1.17 -7.43 19.40
CA ILE A 44 2.32 -7.73 18.54
C ILE A 44 2.43 -6.67 17.44
N LEU A 45 1.32 -6.36 16.75
CA LEU A 45 1.32 -5.39 15.66
C LEU A 45 1.72 -3.99 16.14
N ILE A 46 1.26 -3.55 17.31
CA ILE A 46 1.68 -2.27 17.91
C ILE A 46 3.20 -2.28 18.17
N GLN A 47 3.74 -3.35 18.76
CA GLN A 47 5.18 -3.47 19.01
C GLN A 47 6.03 -3.43 17.73
N GLU A 48 5.58 -4.12 16.67
CA GLU A 48 6.23 -4.11 15.36
C GLU A 48 6.21 -2.70 14.74
N VAL A 49 5.05 -2.04 14.75
CA VAL A 49 4.91 -0.68 14.23
C VAL A 49 5.79 0.31 15.00
N ASP A 50 5.84 0.22 16.32
CA ASP A 50 6.71 1.07 17.17
C ASP A 50 8.20 0.85 16.84
N GLN A 51 8.61 -0.39 16.58
CA GLN A 51 9.99 -0.68 16.16
C GLN A 51 10.26 -0.10 14.76
N VAL A 52 9.34 -0.25 13.82
CA VAL A 52 9.47 0.32 12.47
C VAL A 52 9.54 1.84 12.50
N LEU A 53 8.76 2.51 13.36
CA LEU A 53 8.82 3.96 13.54
C LEU A 53 10.21 4.44 14.00
N LYS A 54 10.86 3.67 14.89
CA LYS A 54 12.20 4.01 15.40
C LYS A 54 13.31 3.88 14.36
N ILE A 55 13.17 2.94 13.42
CA ILE A 55 14.17 2.69 12.37
C ILE A 55 13.88 3.42 11.07
N SER A 56 12.69 4.00 10.92
CA SER A 56 12.28 4.65 9.68
C SER A 56 13.09 5.92 9.41
N PRO A 57 13.65 6.07 8.20
CA PRO A 57 14.35 7.29 7.82
C PRO A 57 13.34 8.43 7.60
N GLN A 58 13.74 9.66 7.95
CA GLN A 58 12.90 10.83 7.67
C GLN A 58 13.22 11.44 6.30
N PRO A 59 12.22 11.81 5.49
CA PRO A 59 10.79 11.61 5.71
C PRO A 59 10.32 10.26 5.15
N ALA A 60 9.92 9.32 5.98
CA ALA A 60 9.23 8.10 5.57
C ALA A 60 7.78 8.10 6.07
N ARG A 61 6.90 7.45 5.30
CA ARG A 61 5.47 7.31 5.62
C ARG A 61 5.17 5.85 5.92
N ILE A 62 4.59 5.59 7.08
CA ILE A 62 4.21 4.26 7.52
C ILE A 62 2.69 4.16 7.55
N VAL A 63 2.16 3.11 6.94
CA VAL A 63 0.74 2.77 6.90
C VAL A 63 0.54 1.42 7.56
N VAL A 64 -0.48 1.29 8.39
CA VAL A 64 -0.88 0.00 8.97
C VAL A 64 -2.01 -0.60 8.13
N ASN A 65 -1.95 -1.90 7.89
CA ASN A 65 -2.97 -2.62 7.16
C ASN A 65 -4.16 -2.97 8.06
N ASP A 66 -5.40 -2.74 7.61
CA ASP A 66 -6.71 -3.11 8.20
C ASP A 66 -7.03 -2.48 9.58
N ARG A 67 -6.06 -2.12 10.39
CA ARG A 67 -6.20 -1.80 11.80
C ARG A 67 -6.14 -0.30 12.10
N ALA A 68 -7.29 0.38 11.96
CA ALA A 68 -7.42 1.82 12.27
C ALA A 68 -7.10 2.14 13.75
N ASP A 69 -7.43 1.24 14.68
CA ASP A 69 -7.12 1.35 16.09
C ASP A 69 -5.60 1.34 16.35
N VAL A 70 -4.86 0.46 15.68
CA VAL A 70 -3.39 0.42 15.77
C VAL A 70 -2.79 1.67 15.14
N ALA A 71 -3.26 2.10 13.97
CA ALA A 71 -2.79 3.33 13.34
C ALA A 71 -3.01 4.54 14.26
N ARG A 72 -4.14 4.62 14.95
CA ARG A 72 -4.47 5.68 15.93
C ARG A 72 -3.49 5.69 17.11
N VAL A 73 -3.29 4.53 17.74
CA VAL A 73 -2.48 4.40 18.96
C VAL A 73 -1.00 4.66 18.69
N THR A 74 -0.48 4.23 17.54
CA THR A 74 0.94 4.36 17.17
C THR A 74 1.29 5.70 16.51
N GLY A 75 0.29 6.48 16.11
CA GLY A 75 0.50 7.79 15.47
C GLY A 75 1.18 7.71 14.10
N VAL A 76 1.11 6.57 13.41
CA VAL A 76 1.62 6.42 12.02
C VAL A 76 0.90 7.33 11.06
N TRP A 77 1.43 7.46 9.83
CA TRP A 77 0.86 8.30 8.79
C TRP A 77 -0.58 7.94 8.43
N GLY A 78 -0.99 6.66 8.55
CA GLY A 78 -2.38 6.28 8.33
C GLY A 78 -2.64 4.79 8.28
N VAL A 79 -3.82 4.43 7.75
CA VAL A 79 -4.32 3.06 7.63
C VAL A 79 -4.69 2.76 6.18
N HIS A 80 -4.54 1.50 5.77
CA HIS A 80 -5.07 0.98 4.52
C HIS A 80 -6.16 -0.06 4.82
N LEU A 81 -7.35 0.14 4.27
CA LEU A 81 -8.54 -0.68 4.53
C LEU A 81 -8.97 -1.46 3.27
N GLY A 82 -9.41 -2.69 3.47
CA GLY A 82 -10.10 -3.51 2.48
C GLY A 82 -11.63 -3.33 2.55
N GLN A 83 -12.34 -4.05 1.68
CA GLN A 83 -13.80 -3.98 1.56
C GLN A 83 -14.55 -4.58 2.76
N GLU A 84 -13.89 -5.47 3.51
CA GLU A 84 -14.48 -6.17 4.67
C GLU A 84 -14.03 -5.57 6.01
N ASP A 85 -13.16 -4.55 5.98
CA ASP A 85 -12.69 -3.87 7.17
C ASP A 85 -13.67 -2.77 7.61
N LEU A 86 -13.28 -1.94 8.57
CA LEU A 86 -14.05 -0.75 8.94
C LEU A 86 -14.33 0.11 7.68
N THR A 87 -15.57 0.56 7.54
CA THR A 87 -15.87 1.53 6.47
C THR A 87 -15.01 2.79 6.64
N PRO A 88 -14.64 3.47 5.55
CA PRO A 88 -13.86 4.70 5.64
C PRO A 88 -14.44 5.76 6.59
N SER A 89 -15.78 5.88 6.65
CA SER A 89 -16.46 6.82 7.55
C SER A 89 -16.27 6.45 9.02
N LEU A 90 -16.36 5.16 9.37
CA LEU A 90 -16.11 4.69 10.73
C LEU A 90 -14.64 4.82 11.11
N ALA A 91 -13.74 4.47 10.20
CA ALA A 91 -12.30 4.60 10.42
C ALA A 91 -11.89 6.06 10.63
N ARG A 92 -12.50 7.01 9.92
CA ARG A 92 -12.25 8.45 10.11
C ARG A 92 -12.63 8.92 11.52
N GLY A 93 -13.66 8.32 12.12
CA GLY A 93 -14.05 8.58 13.52
C GLY A 93 -13.07 7.99 14.56
N VAL A 94 -12.26 7.02 14.17
CA VAL A 94 -11.23 6.40 15.03
C VAL A 94 -9.91 7.16 14.94
N LEU A 95 -9.52 7.58 13.74
CA LEU A 95 -8.22 8.18 13.43
C LEU A 95 -8.09 9.61 13.98
N GLU A 96 -6.85 10.06 14.20
CA GLU A 96 -6.55 11.46 14.49
C GLU A 96 -6.64 12.34 13.22
N GLU A 97 -6.83 13.63 13.46
CA GLU A 97 -6.72 14.61 12.38
C GLU A 97 -5.34 14.53 11.72
N GLY A 98 -5.33 14.49 10.38
CA GLY A 98 -4.11 14.38 9.58
C GLY A 98 -3.67 12.94 9.28
N GLN A 99 -4.18 11.91 9.96
CA GLN A 99 -3.94 10.53 9.55
C GLN A 99 -4.74 10.20 8.28
N ILE A 100 -4.10 9.49 7.34
CA ILE A 100 -4.70 9.19 6.04
C ILE A 100 -5.40 7.84 6.01
N ILE A 101 -6.37 7.70 5.10
CA ILE A 101 -7.05 6.45 4.80
C ILE A 101 -6.81 6.08 3.33
N GLY A 102 -6.22 4.91 3.10
CA GLY A 102 -6.25 4.25 1.81
C GLY A 102 -7.37 3.21 1.75
N TYR A 103 -7.95 3.00 0.58
CA TYR A 103 -9.06 2.06 0.45
C TYR A 103 -8.92 1.20 -0.81
N SER A 104 -9.04 -0.13 -0.63
CA SER A 104 -8.96 -1.12 -1.72
C SER A 104 -10.24 -1.15 -2.54
N THR A 105 -10.10 -1.17 -3.87
CA THR A 105 -11.20 -1.33 -4.83
C THR A 105 -10.83 -2.32 -5.93
N HIS A 106 -11.83 -3.02 -6.45
CA HIS A 106 -11.68 -4.10 -7.43
C HIS A 106 -12.49 -3.88 -8.71
N SER A 107 -13.16 -2.74 -8.82
CA SER A 107 -13.98 -2.39 -10.00
C SER A 107 -14.09 -0.87 -10.14
N LEU A 108 -14.49 -0.42 -11.35
CA LEU A 108 -14.78 1.00 -11.60
C LEU A 108 -15.90 1.52 -10.68
N ALA A 109 -16.93 0.71 -10.45
CA ALA A 109 -18.04 1.11 -9.56
C ALA A 109 -17.54 1.38 -8.13
N GLN A 110 -16.74 0.48 -7.56
CA GLN A 110 -16.14 0.66 -6.24
C GLN A 110 -15.19 1.87 -6.19
N ALA A 111 -14.41 2.12 -7.25
CA ALA A 111 -13.52 3.28 -7.30
C ALA A 111 -14.30 4.61 -7.31
N ILE A 112 -15.42 4.69 -8.06
CA ILE A 112 -16.31 5.87 -8.08
C ILE A 112 -17.00 6.06 -6.71
N GLU A 113 -17.36 5.00 -6.02
CA GLU A 113 -17.90 5.07 -4.66
C GLU A 113 -16.84 5.56 -3.67
N ALA A 114 -15.61 5.02 -3.74
CA ALA A 114 -14.48 5.43 -2.92
C ALA A 114 -14.09 6.90 -3.15
N GLU A 115 -14.27 7.43 -4.37
CA GLU A 115 -14.04 8.85 -4.66
C GLU A 115 -14.91 9.77 -3.77
N ARG A 116 -16.13 9.34 -3.43
CA ARG A 116 -17.08 10.10 -2.59
C ARG A 116 -16.88 9.85 -1.09
N ALA A 117 -16.16 8.79 -0.73
CA ALA A 117 -15.89 8.41 0.65
C ALA A 117 -14.75 9.27 1.26
N PRO A 118 -14.63 9.35 2.60
CA PRO A 118 -13.57 10.11 3.27
C PRO A 118 -12.22 9.37 3.26
N VAL A 119 -11.76 8.96 2.06
CA VAL A 119 -10.46 8.33 1.81
C VAL A 119 -9.50 9.32 1.16
N ASP A 120 -8.20 9.12 1.34
CA ASP A 120 -7.16 10.00 0.83
C ASP A 120 -6.50 9.46 -0.44
N TYR A 121 -6.54 8.15 -0.66
CA TYR A 121 -6.17 7.49 -1.91
C TYR A 121 -6.98 6.22 -2.14
N ILE A 122 -7.10 5.82 -3.41
CA ILE A 122 -7.83 4.64 -3.84
C ILE A 122 -6.82 3.61 -4.35
N ALA A 123 -6.79 2.41 -3.75
CA ALA A 123 -6.01 1.30 -4.29
C ALA A 123 -6.87 0.48 -5.25
N VAL A 124 -6.31 0.19 -6.42
CA VAL A 124 -7.00 -0.47 -7.54
C VAL A 124 -6.27 -1.76 -7.91
N GLY A 125 -6.96 -2.88 -7.86
CA GLY A 125 -6.36 -4.17 -8.21
C GLY A 125 -7.26 -5.37 -8.00
N PRO A 126 -6.76 -6.58 -8.38
CA PRO A 126 -5.42 -6.81 -8.92
C PRO A 126 -5.28 -6.40 -10.39
N VAL A 127 -4.20 -5.69 -10.73
CA VAL A 127 -3.96 -5.29 -12.14
C VAL A 127 -3.53 -6.50 -12.97
N PHE A 128 -2.68 -7.36 -12.42
CA PHE A 128 -2.23 -8.61 -13.02
C PHE A 128 -2.48 -9.78 -12.08
N SER A 129 -2.37 -11.01 -12.60
CA SER A 129 -2.49 -12.22 -11.78
C SER A 129 -1.48 -12.21 -10.62
N THR A 130 -1.93 -12.59 -9.44
CA THR A 130 -1.09 -12.61 -8.22
C THR A 130 -1.41 -13.83 -7.37
N ALA A 131 -0.38 -14.41 -6.79
CA ALA A 131 -0.48 -15.50 -5.81
C ALA A 131 -0.34 -15.02 -4.36
N THR A 132 -0.31 -13.70 -4.12
CA THR A 132 -0.09 -13.13 -2.77
C THR A 132 -1.36 -13.13 -1.92
N LYS A 133 -2.55 -13.10 -2.55
CA LYS A 133 -3.86 -13.28 -1.90
C LYS A 133 -4.54 -14.52 -2.48
N GLU A 134 -4.99 -15.44 -1.60
CA GLU A 134 -5.71 -16.65 -2.00
C GLU A 134 -7.06 -16.32 -2.66
N ASP A 135 -7.79 -15.33 -2.15
CA ASP A 135 -9.09 -14.86 -2.66
C ASP A 135 -8.93 -13.57 -3.48
N ALA A 136 -8.03 -13.56 -4.47
CA ALA A 136 -7.86 -12.39 -5.32
C ALA A 136 -9.08 -12.18 -6.21
N ALA A 137 -9.59 -10.95 -6.25
CA ALA A 137 -10.63 -10.53 -7.21
C ALA A 137 -10.16 -10.74 -8.67
N PRO A 138 -11.08 -10.75 -9.65
CA PRO A 138 -10.71 -10.87 -11.06
C PRO A 138 -9.69 -9.81 -11.50
N VAL A 139 -8.77 -10.21 -12.38
CA VAL A 139 -7.73 -9.34 -12.92
C VAL A 139 -8.36 -8.21 -13.75
N LEU A 140 -7.97 -6.96 -13.46
CA LEU A 140 -8.50 -5.77 -14.13
C LEU A 140 -7.79 -5.46 -15.46
N GLY A 141 -6.49 -5.66 -15.52
CA GLY A 141 -5.65 -5.27 -16.65
C GLY A 141 -5.44 -3.75 -16.79
N LEU A 142 -4.52 -3.36 -17.67
CA LEU A 142 -4.13 -1.96 -17.88
C LEU A 142 -5.26 -1.09 -18.43
N GLN A 143 -6.12 -1.65 -19.29
CA GLN A 143 -7.23 -0.90 -19.90
C GLN A 143 -8.22 -0.42 -18.83
N ARG A 144 -8.61 -1.31 -17.90
CA ARG A 144 -9.52 -0.95 -16.80
C ARG A 144 -8.85 -0.02 -15.81
N LEU A 145 -7.55 -0.22 -15.51
CA LEU A 145 -6.80 0.70 -14.67
C LEU A 145 -6.82 2.12 -15.25
N ARG A 146 -6.54 2.28 -16.56
CA ARG A 146 -6.57 3.60 -17.23
C ARG A 146 -7.96 4.22 -17.18
N GLU A 147 -9.00 3.44 -17.41
CA GLU A 147 -10.39 3.91 -17.29
C GLU A 147 -10.69 4.43 -15.88
N ILE A 148 -10.30 3.69 -14.83
CA ILE A 148 -10.49 4.11 -13.44
C ILE A 148 -9.71 5.40 -13.15
N CYS A 149 -8.43 5.45 -13.49
CA CYS A 149 -7.60 6.64 -13.29
C CYS A 149 -8.17 7.90 -13.96
N SER A 150 -8.87 7.75 -15.11
CA SER A 150 -9.50 8.88 -15.81
C SER A 150 -10.82 9.33 -15.18
N ARG A 151 -11.41 8.56 -14.27
CA ARG A 151 -12.73 8.83 -13.67
C ARG A 151 -12.69 9.29 -12.23
N VAL A 152 -11.55 9.17 -11.56
CA VAL A 152 -11.36 9.60 -10.16
C VAL A 152 -10.34 10.72 -10.07
N GLN A 153 -10.48 11.58 -9.08
CA GLN A 153 -9.56 12.70 -8.82
C GLN A 153 -8.54 12.35 -7.74
N LYS A 154 -8.92 11.46 -6.81
CA LYS A 154 -8.02 11.01 -5.74
C LYS A 154 -6.84 10.22 -6.32
N PRO A 155 -5.66 10.27 -5.69
CA PRO A 155 -4.51 9.48 -6.12
C PRO A 155 -4.84 8.00 -6.19
N VAL A 156 -4.53 7.35 -7.32
CA VAL A 156 -4.71 5.92 -7.52
C VAL A 156 -3.41 5.20 -7.20
N VAL A 157 -3.49 4.18 -6.36
CA VAL A 157 -2.42 3.21 -6.09
C VAL A 157 -2.76 1.91 -6.80
N ALA A 158 -2.00 1.55 -7.82
CA ALA A 158 -2.18 0.28 -8.51
C ALA A 158 -1.51 -0.87 -7.74
N ILE A 159 -2.20 -2.02 -7.62
CA ILE A 159 -1.69 -3.19 -6.89
C ILE A 159 -2.07 -4.50 -7.60
N GLY A 160 -1.30 -5.56 -7.32
CA GLY A 160 -1.58 -6.94 -7.76
C GLY A 160 -0.76 -7.35 -8.97
N GLY A 161 0.19 -8.27 -8.76
CA GLY A 161 1.02 -8.90 -9.78
C GLY A 161 1.95 -7.96 -10.55
N ILE A 162 2.18 -6.75 -10.04
CA ILE A 162 3.03 -5.75 -10.72
C ILE A 162 4.50 -6.15 -10.55
N THR A 163 5.19 -6.33 -11.67
CA THR A 163 6.65 -6.55 -11.74
C THR A 163 7.37 -5.26 -12.11
N LEU A 164 8.69 -5.24 -11.91
CA LEU A 164 9.53 -4.09 -12.26
C LEU A 164 9.39 -3.68 -13.72
N GLU A 165 9.26 -4.67 -14.62
CA GLU A 165 9.13 -4.46 -16.06
C GLU A 165 7.80 -3.78 -16.41
N ALA A 166 6.70 -4.18 -15.74
CA ALA A 166 5.35 -3.65 -15.98
C ALA A 166 5.08 -2.32 -15.26
N ALA A 167 5.94 -1.91 -14.34
CA ALA A 167 5.70 -0.75 -13.47
C ALA A 167 5.48 0.55 -14.25
N LYS A 168 6.25 0.78 -15.32
CA LYS A 168 6.12 1.97 -16.16
C LYS A 168 4.75 2.01 -16.86
N ASP A 169 4.30 0.91 -17.46
CA ASP A 169 3.02 0.83 -18.16
C ASP A 169 1.84 1.08 -17.19
N VAL A 170 1.98 0.64 -15.94
CA VAL A 170 0.99 0.89 -14.87
C VAL A 170 0.92 2.39 -14.54
N LEU A 171 2.06 3.05 -14.38
CA LEU A 171 2.10 4.49 -14.12
C LEU A 171 1.60 5.31 -15.31
N ASP A 172 1.90 4.89 -16.54
CA ASP A 172 1.42 5.51 -17.78
C ASP A 172 -0.11 5.36 -17.97
N CYS A 173 -0.76 4.48 -17.18
CA CYS A 173 -2.22 4.45 -17.07
C CYS A 173 -2.80 5.59 -16.21
N GLY A 174 -1.97 6.37 -15.51
CA GLY A 174 -2.39 7.44 -14.62
C GLY A 174 -2.34 7.10 -13.13
N ALA A 175 -1.81 5.94 -12.75
CA ALA A 175 -1.60 5.61 -11.35
C ALA A 175 -0.54 6.54 -10.73
N ALA A 176 -0.79 7.05 -9.53
CA ALA A 176 0.13 7.90 -8.79
C ALA A 176 1.27 7.08 -8.14
N SER A 177 1.00 5.83 -7.81
CA SER A 177 1.92 4.93 -7.11
C SER A 177 1.65 3.48 -7.48
N VAL A 178 2.64 2.62 -7.37
CA VAL A 178 2.51 1.16 -7.49
C VAL A 178 2.80 0.49 -6.15
N ALA A 179 1.84 -0.31 -5.66
CA ALA A 179 2.02 -1.11 -4.46
C ALA A 179 2.58 -2.48 -4.81
N VAL A 180 3.69 -2.86 -4.17
CA VAL A 180 4.44 -4.07 -4.49
C VAL A 180 4.70 -4.89 -3.24
N ILE A 181 4.44 -6.20 -3.33
CA ILE A 181 4.71 -7.19 -2.29
C ILE A 181 5.68 -8.24 -2.84
N GLY A 182 5.17 -9.19 -3.61
CA GLY A 182 5.91 -10.39 -4.01
C GLY A 182 7.17 -10.12 -4.81
N ASP A 183 7.16 -9.13 -5.69
CA ASP A 183 8.34 -8.79 -6.50
C ASP A 183 9.47 -8.16 -5.67
N LEU A 184 9.16 -7.58 -4.52
CA LEU A 184 10.16 -7.11 -3.56
C LEU A 184 10.63 -8.22 -2.62
N LEU A 185 9.70 -9.00 -2.07
CA LEU A 185 9.96 -9.87 -0.92
C LEU A 185 10.40 -11.30 -1.29
N LYS A 186 10.13 -11.77 -2.50
CA LYS A 186 10.53 -13.09 -2.99
C LYS A 186 11.97 -13.15 -3.50
N HIS A 187 12.65 -12.03 -3.67
CA HIS A 187 14.07 -11.98 -4.06
C HIS A 187 14.97 -12.07 -2.82
N GLY A 188 16.10 -12.79 -2.92
CA GLY A 188 16.97 -13.07 -1.79
C GLY A 188 17.59 -11.83 -1.12
N ASN A 189 17.63 -10.68 -1.80
CA ASN A 189 18.08 -9.40 -1.25
C ASN A 189 17.01 -8.33 -1.47
N VAL A 190 16.16 -8.16 -0.46
CA VAL A 190 15.04 -7.20 -0.49
C VAL A 190 15.53 -5.76 -0.68
N ALA A 191 16.58 -5.35 0.01
CA ALA A 191 17.12 -3.98 -0.08
C ALA A 191 17.65 -3.67 -1.50
N GLU A 192 18.35 -4.61 -2.13
CA GLU A 192 18.85 -4.43 -3.50
C GLU A 192 17.71 -4.40 -4.52
N ARG A 193 16.73 -5.30 -4.39
CA ARG A 193 15.53 -5.29 -5.25
C ARG A 193 14.75 -3.99 -5.11
N THR A 194 14.57 -3.50 -3.88
CA THR A 194 13.91 -2.22 -3.61
C THR A 194 14.67 -1.06 -4.24
N ARG A 195 16.00 -1.03 -4.13
CA ARG A 195 16.84 -0.01 -4.76
C ARG A 195 16.70 0.01 -6.28
N THR A 196 16.57 -1.16 -6.88
CA THR A 196 16.33 -1.28 -8.34
C THR A 196 14.94 -0.72 -8.70
N TRP A 197 13.92 -1.00 -7.90
CA TRP A 197 12.58 -0.42 -8.06
C TRP A 197 12.58 1.11 -7.95
N VAL A 198 13.19 1.65 -6.89
CA VAL A 198 13.26 3.10 -6.67
C VAL A 198 13.92 3.79 -7.87
N ARG A 199 15.08 3.32 -8.30
CA ARG A 199 15.78 3.88 -9.48
C ARG A 199 14.94 3.82 -10.76
N ARG A 200 14.22 2.73 -10.97
CA ARG A 200 13.38 2.54 -12.17
C ARG A 200 12.19 3.50 -12.21
N LEU A 201 11.66 3.88 -11.04
CA LEU A 201 10.48 4.74 -10.94
C LEU A 201 10.82 6.24 -10.87
N GLU A 202 12.07 6.60 -10.64
CA GLU A 202 12.57 7.99 -10.66
C GLU A 202 12.94 8.47 -12.08
N THR A 203 13.06 7.54 -13.04
CA THR A 203 13.33 7.82 -14.47
C THR A 203 12.03 7.90 -15.27
#